data_dc8c290442226f77ebdf85da2e519e0f
#
_entry.id   dc8c290442226f77ebdf85da2e519e0f
#
_cell.length_a   1.000
_cell.length_b   1.000
_cell.length_c   1.000
_cell.angle_alpha   90.00
_cell.angle_beta   90.00
_cell.angle_gamma   90.00
#
_symmetry.space_group_name_H-M   'P 1'
#
loop_
_entity.id
_entity.type
_entity.pdbx_description
1 polymer ?
#
loop_
_entity_poly.entity_id
_entity_poly.type
_entity_poly.pdbx_seq_one_letter_code
_entity_poly.pdbx_strand_id
1 'polypeptide(L)'
;MARSVPPYPSGSASSEPERPASGPSRRILIGGLATLGLGAGNLHAQPAKAPAPKPAGPAPSEPAAPPAAAEAKPLSAAPGTMRLRPEPAPETTVWCFDGRTAPPTVRVKLGEPVRLILKNATDKPLSLHWHGVRIVNAMDGVGGVTQAPVPPGGEFLYAFTPPDAGTFLIRPLVVGGASEPSGRGLAGLLIVEEAKPPAVDADLGLLLQDWRLEADGSLMPFGQTAFAAAGGRLGNVVTVNGGPVPQAVEARPGSRLRLRLANGCNARATRLKFEGVKVYVSAVDGQPTDTFEPLRATLPFPPGTRYDLLIDLPEEEGATASVVAMIGQGLTLASVTTKGPKLGTARPPIGPIGENKLLPREVKLQNALRRDVVITGGAFVPKDKPGADPVYTGDPQKVWLVNGASAATGLSPIFSVKRGQVVVLALRNDTAFPQSLHLHGHCFRLLHPLDDGWEPYWLDTFQLLEGRTARIAFQADNPGRWLISATVLERFDTGLWTMFEVT
;
A
#
# COMPACT_ATOMS: atom_id res chain seq x y z
N MET A 1 13.56 -34.56 8.81
CA MET A 1 14.67 -33.87 8.11
C MET A 1 14.07 -32.61 7.48
N ALA A 2 14.25 -31.49 8.13
CA ALA A 2 13.74 -30.19 7.64
C ALA A 2 14.66 -29.68 6.52
N ARG A 3 14.16 -29.56 5.30
CA ARG A 3 14.89 -28.92 4.20
C ARG A 3 14.79 -27.40 4.38
N SER A 4 15.92 -26.76 4.59
CA SER A 4 16.07 -25.31 4.59
C SER A 4 15.71 -24.73 3.21
N VAL A 5 14.90 -23.68 3.18
CA VAL A 5 14.59 -22.91 1.98
C VAL A 5 15.81 -22.07 1.64
N PRO A 6 16.38 -22.17 0.42
CA PRO A 6 17.55 -21.38 0.03
C PRO A 6 17.19 -19.90 -0.19
N PRO A 7 18.17 -18.96 -0.01
CA PRO A 7 18.01 -17.56 -0.33
C PRO A 7 17.92 -17.32 -1.85
N TYR A 8 17.36 -16.19 -2.24
CA TYR A 8 17.17 -15.78 -3.63
C TYR A 8 18.46 -15.81 -4.47
N PRO A 9 18.42 -16.26 -5.73
CA PRO A 9 19.52 -16.10 -6.65
C PRO A 9 19.64 -14.63 -7.10
N SER A 10 20.85 -14.08 -6.95
CA SER A 10 21.26 -12.81 -7.53
C SER A 10 21.25 -12.90 -9.05
N GLY A 11 20.48 -12.05 -9.73
CA GLY A 11 20.42 -11.97 -11.18
C GLY A 11 21.75 -11.52 -11.76
N SER A 12 22.27 -12.31 -12.69
CA SER A 12 23.46 -12.08 -13.49
C SER A 12 23.28 -10.89 -14.44
N ALA A 13 24.37 -10.11 -14.54
CA ALA A 13 24.57 -9.01 -15.46
C ALA A 13 24.29 -9.39 -16.92
N SER A 14 23.58 -8.54 -17.65
CA SER A 14 23.56 -8.53 -19.10
C SER A 14 24.13 -7.22 -19.62
N SER A 15 25.12 -7.40 -20.48
CA SER A 15 25.86 -6.51 -21.37
C SER A 15 25.15 -5.23 -21.81
N GLU A 16 25.93 -4.12 -21.74
CA GLU A 16 25.67 -2.83 -22.39
C GLU A 16 25.63 -2.95 -23.91
N PRO A 17 24.82 -2.17 -24.61
CA PRO A 17 25.07 -1.80 -25.99
C PRO A 17 25.64 -0.39 -26.09
N GLU A 18 26.62 -0.28 -26.99
CA GLU A 18 27.41 0.88 -27.38
C GLU A 18 26.57 2.11 -27.78
N ARG A 19 27.12 3.30 -27.49
CA ARG A 19 26.64 4.61 -27.96
C ARG A 19 27.05 4.85 -29.43
N PRO A 20 26.21 5.47 -30.24
CA PRO A 20 26.67 6.20 -31.41
C PRO A 20 26.87 7.69 -31.13
N ALA A 21 27.82 8.23 -31.88
CA ALA A 21 28.46 9.52 -31.74
C ALA A 21 27.59 10.74 -32.13
N SER A 22 28.05 11.87 -31.61
CA SER A 22 27.65 13.25 -31.75
C SER A 22 27.57 13.79 -33.18
N GLY A 23 26.66 14.75 -33.40
CA GLY A 23 26.65 15.69 -34.53
C GLY A 23 25.93 17.01 -34.15
N PRO A 24 26.21 18.16 -34.78
CA PRO A 24 26.41 19.42 -34.05
C PRO A 24 25.22 20.42 -34.06
N SER A 25 25.42 21.38 -33.15
CA SER A 25 24.67 22.60 -32.89
C SER A 25 24.24 23.43 -34.12
N ARG A 26 23.07 24.07 -34.04
CA ARG A 26 22.83 25.36 -34.71
C ARG A 26 22.21 26.36 -33.72
N ARG A 27 22.99 27.40 -33.45
CA ARG A 27 22.55 28.68 -32.89
C ARG A 27 21.86 29.50 -33.97
N ILE A 28 20.79 30.19 -33.63
CA ILE A 28 20.34 31.40 -34.34
C ILE A 28 20.03 32.47 -33.29
N LEU A 29 20.82 33.51 -33.33
CA LEU A 29 20.57 34.83 -32.74
C LEU A 29 19.78 35.68 -33.76
N ILE A 30 18.77 36.41 -33.31
CA ILE A 30 18.40 37.70 -33.94
C ILE A 30 17.87 38.58 -32.82
N GLY A 31 18.52 39.76 -32.69
CA GLY A 31 18.10 40.88 -31.88
C GLY A 31 17.23 41.84 -32.68
N GLY A 32 16.59 42.73 -31.98
CA GLY A 32 15.83 43.83 -32.55
C GLY A 32 15.42 44.82 -31.48
N LEU A 33 16.21 45.89 -31.31
CA LEU A 33 15.83 47.13 -30.61
C LEU A 33 14.88 47.98 -31.48
N ALA A 34 13.87 48.59 -30.88
CA ALA A 34 13.38 49.88 -31.39
C ALA A 34 12.72 50.72 -30.26
N THR A 35 13.13 51.95 -30.25
CA THR A 35 12.92 53.02 -29.28
C THR A 35 11.74 53.94 -29.62
N LEU A 36 11.24 54.63 -28.56
CA LEU A 36 10.70 55.99 -28.48
C LEU A 36 9.31 56.34 -29.03
N GLY A 37 8.54 57.00 -28.16
CA GLY A 37 7.37 57.81 -28.50
C GLY A 37 6.70 58.42 -27.27
N LEU A 38 7.16 59.59 -26.82
CA LEU A 38 6.51 60.44 -25.83
C LEU A 38 5.25 61.11 -26.44
N GLY A 39 4.13 61.07 -25.73
CA GLY A 39 2.94 61.85 -26.03
C GLY A 39 2.16 62.17 -24.77
N ALA A 40 2.31 63.37 -24.25
CA ALA A 40 1.52 63.91 -23.16
C ALA A 40 0.12 64.32 -23.64
N GLY A 41 -0.90 63.84 -23.00
CA GLY A 41 -2.27 64.23 -23.18
C GLY A 41 -3.07 64.26 -21.87
N ASN A 42 -3.28 65.40 -21.30
CA ASN A 42 -4.14 65.64 -20.16
C ASN A 42 -5.62 65.33 -20.52
N LEU A 43 -6.20 64.37 -19.80
CA LEU A 43 -7.67 64.24 -19.80
C LEU A 43 -8.14 64.04 -18.34
N HIS A 44 -9.10 64.97 -18.00
CA HIS A 44 -9.76 64.99 -16.69
C HIS A 44 -10.44 63.66 -16.34
N ALA A 45 -10.11 63.13 -15.19
CA ALA A 45 -10.77 61.94 -14.64
C ALA A 45 -12.02 62.36 -13.83
N GLN A 46 -13.19 61.88 -14.23
CA GLN A 46 -14.39 61.85 -13.39
C GLN A 46 -14.25 60.68 -12.38
N PRO A 47 -14.74 60.82 -11.13
CA PRO A 47 -14.67 59.75 -10.16
C PRO A 47 -15.65 58.63 -10.51
N ALA A 48 -15.12 57.45 -10.75
CA ALA A 48 -15.88 56.20 -10.94
C ALA A 48 -16.53 55.75 -9.62
N LYS A 49 -17.84 55.51 -9.69
CA LYS A 49 -18.66 54.94 -8.62
C LYS A 49 -18.17 53.54 -8.27
N ALA A 50 -17.85 53.31 -7.01
CA ALA A 50 -17.42 51.98 -6.51
C ALA A 50 -18.50 50.93 -6.78
N PRO A 51 -18.13 49.72 -7.24
CA PRO A 51 -19.09 48.62 -7.39
C PRO A 51 -19.52 48.08 -6.01
N ALA A 52 -20.81 47.75 -5.90
CA ALA A 52 -21.40 47.17 -4.69
C ALA A 52 -20.73 45.83 -4.36
N PRO A 53 -20.59 45.46 -3.05
CA PRO A 53 -20.00 44.21 -2.65
C PRO A 53 -20.85 43.04 -3.15
N LYS A 54 -20.20 42.05 -3.78
CA LYS A 54 -20.83 40.77 -4.12
C LYS A 54 -21.26 40.06 -2.83
N PRO A 55 -22.44 39.38 -2.83
CA PRO A 55 -22.87 38.62 -1.69
C PRO A 55 -21.81 37.52 -1.38
N ALA A 56 -21.46 37.38 -0.11
CA ALA A 56 -20.57 36.34 0.41
C ALA A 56 -21.18 34.98 0.07
N GLY A 57 -20.38 34.11 -0.56
CA GLY A 57 -20.74 32.73 -0.77
C GLY A 57 -20.96 32.01 0.58
N PRO A 58 -21.70 30.89 0.59
CA PRO A 58 -21.98 30.17 1.83
C PRO A 58 -20.67 29.82 2.53
N ALA A 59 -20.64 30.08 3.83
CA ALA A 59 -19.51 29.69 4.69
C ALA A 59 -19.21 28.18 4.57
N PRO A 60 -17.94 27.76 4.66
CA PRO A 60 -17.60 26.34 4.69
C PRO A 60 -18.40 25.68 5.82
N SER A 61 -19.15 24.63 5.49
CA SER A 61 -19.84 23.81 6.48
C SER A 61 -18.83 23.27 7.48
N GLU A 62 -19.07 23.52 8.75
CA GLU A 62 -18.35 22.92 9.86
C GLU A 62 -18.31 21.40 9.70
N PRO A 63 -17.17 20.70 9.92
CA PRO A 63 -17.14 19.26 9.83
C PRO A 63 -18.17 18.69 10.81
N ALA A 64 -19.05 17.84 10.28
CA ALA A 64 -20.09 17.18 11.08
C ALA A 64 -19.49 16.51 12.31
N ALA A 65 -20.10 16.70 13.47
CA ALA A 65 -19.70 16.09 14.72
C ALA A 65 -19.55 14.56 14.56
N PRO A 66 -18.55 13.93 15.16
CA PRO A 66 -18.39 12.49 15.10
C PRO A 66 -19.64 11.80 15.62
N PRO A 67 -20.11 10.75 14.92
CA PRO A 67 -21.33 10.05 15.26
C PRO A 67 -21.25 9.37 16.62
N ALA A 68 -22.38 9.22 17.28
CA ALA A 68 -22.48 8.66 18.64
C ALA A 68 -21.82 7.28 18.74
N ALA A 69 -21.01 7.06 19.79
CA ALA A 69 -20.30 5.80 20.03
C ALA A 69 -21.22 4.56 20.15
N ALA A 70 -22.49 4.76 20.47
CA ALA A 70 -23.50 3.70 20.60
C ALA A 70 -23.80 2.93 19.28
N GLU A 71 -23.51 3.53 18.11
CA GLU A 71 -23.70 2.90 16.79
C GLU A 71 -22.43 2.21 16.25
N ALA A 72 -21.31 2.25 16.98
CA ALA A 72 -20.05 1.69 16.55
C ALA A 72 -19.96 0.20 16.89
N LYS A 73 -19.41 -0.59 15.97
CA LYS A 73 -19.19 -2.03 16.19
C LYS A 73 -17.87 -2.24 16.94
N PRO A 74 -17.83 -3.11 17.97
CA PRO A 74 -16.58 -3.46 18.63
C PRO A 74 -15.71 -4.30 17.68
N LEU A 75 -14.39 -4.13 17.82
CA LEU A 75 -13.33 -4.94 17.21
C LEU A 75 -12.31 -5.22 18.30
N SER A 76 -12.39 -6.38 18.92
CA SER A 76 -11.55 -6.74 20.07
C SER A 76 -10.30 -7.46 19.61
N ALA A 77 -9.12 -6.87 19.86
CA ALA A 77 -7.83 -7.53 19.64
C ALA A 77 -7.41 -8.26 20.92
N ALA A 78 -7.22 -9.58 20.83
CA ALA A 78 -6.92 -10.42 22.00
C ALA A 78 -6.03 -11.62 21.61
N PRO A 79 -5.32 -12.23 22.58
CA PRO A 79 -4.70 -13.53 22.40
C PRO A 79 -5.73 -14.62 22.04
N GLY A 80 -5.31 -15.55 21.20
CA GLY A 80 -6.10 -16.71 20.76
C GLY A 80 -5.19 -17.79 20.21
N THR A 81 -5.77 -18.81 19.60
CA THR A 81 -5.03 -19.88 18.92
C THR A 81 -5.47 -20.02 17.48
N MET A 82 -4.56 -20.46 16.61
CA MET A 82 -4.82 -20.64 15.19
C MET A 82 -4.09 -21.85 14.64
N ARG A 83 -4.74 -22.63 13.79
CA ARG A 83 -4.13 -23.73 13.08
C ARG A 83 -3.44 -23.23 11.81
N LEU A 84 -2.15 -22.93 11.93
CA LEU A 84 -1.34 -22.38 10.83
C LEU A 84 -0.78 -23.47 9.91
N ARG A 85 -0.66 -24.70 10.40
CA ARG A 85 -0.18 -25.87 9.65
C ARG A 85 -1.21 -26.99 9.70
N PRO A 86 -1.27 -27.86 8.69
CA PRO A 86 -2.16 -29.03 8.70
C PRO A 86 -1.87 -29.95 9.90
N GLU A 87 -2.86 -30.73 10.31
CA GLU A 87 -2.67 -31.79 11.30
C GLU A 87 -1.56 -32.78 10.85
N PRO A 88 -0.83 -33.36 11.80
CA PRO A 88 -0.94 -33.28 13.27
C PRO A 88 -0.18 -32.13 13.93
N ALA A 89 0.20 -31.07 13.21
CA ALA A 89 0.91 -29.95 13.80
C ALA A 89 0.06 -29.26 14.89
N PRO A 90 0.69 -28.78 16.00
CA PRO A 90 -0.02 -28.07 17.05
C PRO A 90 -0.60 -26.74 16.56
N GLU A 91 -1.61 -26.23 17.26
CA GLU A 91 -2.06 -24.85 17.09
C GLU A 91 -1.02 -23.87 17.63
N THR A 92 -0.97 -22.70 17.03
CA THR A 92 -0.05 -21.60 17.41
C THR A 92 -0.81 -20.56 18.21
N THR A 93 -0.23 -20.10 19.32
CA THR A 93 -0.73 -18.93 20.05
C THR A 93 -0.48 -17.67 19.20
N VAL A 94 -1.55 -16.96 18.89
CA VAL A 94 -1.56 -15.77 18.04
C VAL A 94 -2.36 -14.66 18.70
N TRP A 95 -2.45 -13.49 18.04
CA TRP A 95 -3.48 -12.49 18.35
C TRP A 95 -4.49 -12.47 17.21
N CYS A 96 -5.75 -12.32 17.57
CA CYS A 96 -6.84 -12.30 16.60
C CYS A 96 -7.87 -11.23 16.98
N PHE A 97 -8.70 -10.87 16.02
CA PHE A 97 -9.84 -10.01 16.26
C PHE A 97 -11.08 -10.84 16.58
N ASP A 98 -11.81 -10.45 17.64
CA ASP A 98 -13.09 -11.05 18.07
C ASP A 98 -13.01 -12.57 18.30
N GLY A 99 -11.85 -13.10 18.69
CA GLY A 99 -11.62 -14.52 18.89
C GLY A 99 -11.71 -15.38 17.62
N ARG A 100 -11.65 -14.76 16.44
CA ARG A 100 -11.78 -15.47 15.16
C ARG A 100 -10.41 -15.75 14.54
N THR A 101 -10.24 -16.94 14.00
CA THR A 101 -9.06 -17.32 13.23
C THR A 101 -9.00 -16.62 11.88
N ALA A 102 -10.15 -16.39 11.24
CA ALA A 102 -10.23 -15.62 10.00
C ALA A 102 -10.10 -14.12 10.28
N PRO A 103 -9.19 -13.40 9.60
CA PRO A 103 -9.10 -11.96 9.70
C PRO A 103 -10.43 -11.27 9.35
N PRO A 104 -10.80 -10.16 10.06
CA PRO A 104 -12.03 -9.46 9.77
C PRO A 104 -12.03 -8.86 8.37
N THR A 105 -13.16 -8.95 7.69
CA THR A 105 -13.45 -8.17 6.49
C THR A 105 -14.59 -7.21 6.80
N VAL A 106 -14.23 -5.93 6.92
CA VAL A 106 -15.20 -4.85 7.10
C VAL A 106 -15.69 -4.44 5.71
N ARG A 107 -17.00 -4.53 5.47
CA ARG A 107 -17.61 -4.10 4.21
C ARG A 107 -18.56 -2.92 4.47
N VAL A 108 -18.40 -1.86 3.68
CA VAL A 108 -19.27 -0.69 3.64
C VAL A 108 -19.47 -0.28 2.19
N LYS A 109 -20.57 0.43 1.89
CA LYS A 109 -20.77 1.04 0.58
C LYS A 109 -20.08 2.40 0.53
N LEU A 110 -19.70 2.83 -0.67
CA LEU A 110 -19.16 4.18 -0.88
C LEU A 110 -20.17 5.23 -0.34
N GLY A 111 -19.68 6.12 0.53
CA GLY A 111 -20.47 7.11 1.24
C GLY A 111 -21.01 6.67 2.61
N GLU A 112 -20.95 5.38 2.93
CA GLU A 112 -21.29 4.90 4.28
C GLU A 112 -20.11 5.07 5.24
N PRO A 113 -20.35 5.43 6.52
CA PRO A 113 -19.30 5.58 7.50
C PRO A 113 -18.78 4.22 8.00
N VAL A 114 -17.47 4.13 8.22
CA VAL A 114 -16.84 3.12 9.07
C VAL A 114 -16.90 3.61 10.51
N ARG A 115 -17.39 2.77 11.42
CA ARG A 115 -17.50 3.04 12.86
C ARG A 115 -17.11 1.79 13.63
N LEU A 116 -15.88 1.80 14.14
CA LEU A 116 -15.29 0.67 14.86
C LEU A 116 -14.68 1.14 16.18
N ILE A 117 -14.96 0.45 17.26
CA ILE A 117 -14.26 0.63 18.51
C ILE A 117 -13.21 -0.47 18.64
N LEU A 118 -11.94 -0.10 18.45
CA LEU A 118 -10.83 -0.99 18.79
C LEU A 118 -10.84 -1.17 20.32
N LYS A 119 -10.93 -2.41 20.79
CA LYS A 119 -10.71 -2.80 22.18
C LYS A 119 -9.40 -3.56 22.27
N ASN A 120 -8.44 -3.03 23.01
CA ASN A 120 -7.12 -3.64 23.14
C ASN A 120 -7.06 -4.56 24.37
N ALA A 121 -7.31 -5.85 24.18
CA ALA A 121 -7.13 -6.88 25.18
C ALA A 121 -5.79 -7.63 25.05
N THR A 122 -4.81 -7.05 24.34
CA THR A 122 -3.42 -7.54 24.29
C THR A 122 -2.56 -6.89 25.36
N ASP A 123 -1.31 -7.31 25.50
CA ASP A 123 -0.32 -6.76 26.44
C ASP A 123 0.56 -5.65 25.85
N LYS A 124 0.30 -5.20 24.62
CA LYS A 124 1.03 -4.13 23.93
C LYS A 124 0.12 -2.97 23.53
N PRO A 125 0.65 -1.73 23.44
CA PRO A 125 -0.10 -0.64 22.85
C PRO A 125 -0.46 -0.93 21.38
N LEU A 126 -1.66 -0.54 20.95
CA LEU A 126 -2.17 -0.75 19.60
C LEU A 126 -2.68 0.54 18.96
N SER A 127 -2.70 0.58 17.67
CA SER A 127 -3.50 1.45 16.82
C SER A 127 -3.78 0.72 15.51
N LEU A 128 -4.84 1.07 14.79
CA LEU A 128 -5.16 0.44 13.50
C LEU A 128 -5.02 1.46 12.39
N HIS A 129 -4.08 1.20 11.50
CA HIS A 129 -3.89 1.95 10.27
C HIS A 129 -4.76 1.36 9.15
N TRP A 130 -5.40 2.25 8.41
CA TRP A 130 -6.28 1.95 7.27
C TRP A 130 -5.49 2.13 5.97
N HIS A 131 -4.59 1.20 5.73
CA HIS A 131 -3.60 1.27 4.67
C HIS A 131 -4.24 1.45 3.28
N GLY A 132 -3.92 2.57 2.65
CA GLY A 132 -4.39 2.97 1.34
C GLY A 132 -5.64 3.85 1.32
N VAL A 133 -6.33 4.03 2.45
CA VAL A 133 -7.47 4.94 2.52
C VAL A 133 -6.98 6.39 2.56
N ARG A 134 -7.53 7.26 1.70
CA ARG A 134 -7.32 8.72 1.76
C ARG A 134 -8.19 9.33 2.87
N ILE A 135 -7.89 8.94 4.08
CA ILE A 135 -8.66 9.19 5.29
C ILE A 135 -8.40 10.59 5.86
N VAL A 136 -9.26 11.11 6.73
CA VAL A 136 -8.93 12.28 7.54
C VAL A 136 -7.76 11.97 8.48
N ASN A 137 -6.80 12.89 8.60
CA ASN A 137 -5.51 12.65 9.27
C ASN A 137 -5.66 12.10 10.71
N ALA A 138 -6.62 12.60 11.49
CA ALA A 138 -6.88 12.14 12.85
C ALA A 138 -7.30 10.66 12.96
N MET A 139 -7.71 10.03 11.84
CA MET A 139 -8.15 8.63 11.78
C MET A 139 -7.16 7.72 11.02
N ASP A 140 -6.00 8.24 10.60
CA ASP A 140 -4.97 7.45 9.88
C ASP A 140 -4.45 6.27 10.69
N GLY A 141 -4.54 6.34 12.02
CA GLY A 141 -4.25 5.23 12.92
C GLY A 141 -2.77 4.95 13.13
N VAL A 142 -1.90 5.95 12.97
CA VAL A 142 -0.48 5.83 13.31
C VAL A 142 -0.28 6.24 14.78
N GLY A 143 -0.15 5.22 15.64
CA GLY A 143 0.09 5.44 17.07
C GLY A 143 1.42 6.15 17.34
N GLY A 144 1.36 7.30 18.01
CA GLY A 144 2.53 8.17 18.27
C GLY A 144 2.71 9.30 17.25
N VAL A 145 1.90 9.37 16.18
CA VAL A 145 1.93 10.47 15.20
C VAL A 145 0.55 11.09 15.02
N THR A 146 -0.44 10.33 14.56
CA THR A 146 -1.79 10.86 14.27
C THR A 146 -2.77 10.63 15.43
N GLN A 147 -2.43 9.74 16.33
CA GLN A 147 -3.18 9.47 17.56
C GLN A 147 -2.26 8.95 18.68
N ALA A 148 -2.71 8.99 19.93
CA ALA A 148 -2.07 8.23 20.99
C ALA A 148 -2.29 6.72 20.77
N PRO A 149 -1.27 5.87 21.01
CA PRO A 149 -1.47 4.42 21.02
C PRO A 149 -2.50 4.02 22.09
N VAL A 150 -3.36 3.07 21.78
CA VAL A 150 -4.36 2.51 22.69
C VAL A 150 -3.67 1.56 23.65
N PRO A 151 -3.60 1.87 24.96
CA PRO A 151 -2.90 1.02 25.93
C PRO A 151 -3.63 -0.33 26.11
N PRO A 152 -2.99 -1.34 26.71
CA PRO A 152 -3.65 -2.55 27.17
C PRO A 152 -4.89 -2.22 28.02
N GLY A 153 -6.03 -2.87 27.72
CA GLY A 153 -7.32 -2.62 28.34
C GLY A 153 -8.04 -1.33 27.89
N GLY A 154 -7.40 -0.52 27.03
CA GLY A 154 -7.99 0.71 26.48
C GLY A 154 -8.82 0.47 25.23
N GLU A 155 -9.49 1.55 24.79
CA GLU A 155 -10.28 1.53 23.54
C GLU A 155 -10.11 2.83 22.76
N PHE A 156 -10.40 2.77 21.45
CA PHE A 156 -10.38 3.92 20.54
C PHE A 156 -11.48 3.80 19.48
N LEU A 157 -12.24 4.87 19.26
CA LEU A 157 -13.27 4.94 18.23
C LEU A 157 -12.68 5.43 16.91
N TYR A 158 -12.66 4.57 15.91
CA TYR A 158 -12.47 4.95 14.52
C TYR A 158 -13.81 5.31 13.89
N ALA A 159 -13.95 6.55 13.43
CA ALA A 159 -15.18 7.05 12.82
C ALA A 159 -14.83 7.95 11.62
N PHE A 160 -15.04 7.43 10.42
CA PHE A 160 -14.74 8.14 9.17
C PHE A 160 -15.57 7.59 8.01
N THR A 161 -15.71 8.38 6.96
CA THR A 161 -16.32 7.94 5.69
C THR A 161 -15.21 7.83 4.66
N PRO A 162 -14.90 6.61 4.14
CA PRO A 162 -13.93 6.45 3.07
C PRO A 162 -14.35 7.25 1.84
N PRO A 163 -13.47 8.08 1.25
CA PRO A 163 -13.81 8.84 0.05
C PRO A 163 -13.83 8.00 -1.22
N ASP A 164 -13.08 6.88 -1.23
CA ASP A 164 -12.88 6.02 -2.38
C ASP A 164 -13.44 4.63 -2.16
N ALA A 165 -14.01 4.03 -3.20
CA ALA A 165 -14.29 2.59 -3.25
C ALA A 165 -13.00 1.83 -3.54
N GLY A 166 -12.90 0.58 -3.04
CA GLY A 166 -11.74 -0.28 -3.28
C GLY A 166 -11.47 -1.27 -2.16
N THR A 167 -10.32 -1.92 -2.26
CA THR A 167 -9.80 -2.88 -1.27
C THR A 167 -8.64 -2.28 -0.51
N PHE A 168 -8.75 -2.25 0.82
CA PHE A 168 -7.80 -1.64 1.74
C PHE A 168 -7.39 -2.64 2.82
N LEU A 169 -6.18 -2.44 3.39
CA LEU A 169 -5.64 -3.33 4.43
C LEU A 169 -5.77 -2.66 5.80
N ILE A 170 -6.29 -3.39 6.79
CA ILE A 170 -6.29 -2.99 8.20
C ILE A 170 -5.11 -3.68 8.87
N ARG A 171 -4.25 -2.93 9.54
CA ARG A 171 -3.13 -3.51 10.29
C ARG A 171 -2.67 -2.60 11.44
N PRO A 172 -2.10 -3.16 12.51
CA PRO A 172 -1.48 -2.35 13.57
C PRO A 172 -0.34 -1.48 13.04
N LEU A 173 -0.27 -0.22 13.51
CA LEU A 173 0.83 0.68 13.17
C LEU A 173 1.12 1.64 14.33
N VAL A 174 1.94 1.20 15.29
CA VAL A 174 2.47 2.01 16.40
C VAL A 174 3.95 2.24 16.15
N VAL A 175 4.41 3.49 16.28
CA VAL A 175 5.84 3.82 16.13
C VAL A 175 6.67 2.97 17.10
N GLY A 176 7.64 2.22 16.55
CA GLY A 176 8.52 1.32 17.29
C GLY A 176 7.86 0.03 17.80
N GLY A 177 6.63 -0.30 17.36
CA GLY A 177 5.91 -1.47 17.85
C GLY A 177 4.84 -2.01 16.89
N ALA A 178 5.02 -1.88 15.57
CA ALA A 178 4.06 -2.34 14.57
C ALA A 178 4.26 -3.81 14.16
N SER A 179 5.50 -4.29 14.13
CA SER A 179 5.83 -5.60 13.58
C SER A 179 5.33 -6.77 14.44
N GLU A 180 5.38 -6.64 15.76
CA GLU A 180 4.94 -7.72 16.65
C GLU A 180 3.43 -7.95 16.58
N PRO A 181 2.54 -6.95 16.75
CA PRO A 181 1.10 -7.16 16.65
C PRO A 181 0.66 -7.73 15.30
N SER A 182 1.24 -7.25 14.20
CA SER A 182 0.97 -7.79 12.86
C SER A 182 1.51 -9.21 12.70
N GLY A 183 2.75 -9.48 13.14
CA GLY A 183 3.37 -10.80 13.08
C GLY A 183 2.73 -11.83 14.00
N ARG A 184 1.98 -11.39 15.03
CA ARG A 184 1.13 -12.24 15.86
C ARG A 184 -0.24 -12.49 15.25
N GLY A 185 -0.61 -11.80 14.16
CA GLY A 185 -1.81 -12.12 13.38
C GLY A 185 -2.82 -10.99 13.19
N LEU A 186 -2.66 -9.84 13.85
CA LEU A 186 -3.60 -8.76 13.70
C LEU A 186 -3.51 -8.14 12.30
N ALA A 187 -4.45 -8.49 11.44
CA ALA A 187 -4.67 -7.89 10.14
C ALA A 187 -6.14 -8.05 9.73
N GLY A 188 -6.60 -7.30 8.75
CA GLY A 188 -7.94 -7.40 8.21
C GLY A 188 -8.08 -6.67 6.89
N LEU A 189 -9.24 -6.76 6.27
CA LEU A 189 -9.60 -6.04 5.06
C LEU A 189 -10.69 -5.02 5.35
N LEU A 190 -10.57 -3.85 4.73
CA LEU A 190 -11.69 -2.93 4.52
C LEU A 190 -12.02 -2.96 3.03
N ILE A 191 -13.26 -3.32 2.71
CA ILE A 191 -13.80 -3.28 1.36
C ILE A 191 -14.86 -2.20 1.30
N VAL A 192 -14.60 -1.18 0.50
CA VAL A 192 -15.57 -0.13 0.20
C VAL A 192 -16.15 -0.43 -1.18
N GLU A 193 -17.43 -0.80 -1.20
CA GLU A 193 -18.12 -1.21 -2.42
C GLU A 193 -18.43 0.01 -3.28
N GLU A 194 -18.25 -0.11 -4.59
CA GLU A 194 -18.59 0.92 -5.56
C GLU A 194 -20.11 1.19 -5.55
N ALA A 195 -20.51 2.40 -5.88
CA ALA A 195 -21.94 2.73 -6.04
C ALA A 195 -22.62 1.86 -7.13
N LYS A 196 -21.85 1.41 -8.10
CA LYS A 196 -22.27 0.47 -9.15
C LYS A 196 -21.18 -0.62 -9.28
N PRO A 197 -21.21 -1.66 -8.46
CA PRO A 197 -20.22 -2.72 -8.50
C PRO A 197 -20.33 -3.52 -9.82
N PRO A 198 -19.23 -4.13 -10.30
CA PRO A 198 -19.28 -5.01 -11.44
C PRO A 198 -20.16 -6.22 -11.15
N ALA A 199 -20.87 -6.68 -12.19
CA ALA A 199 -21.72 -7.87 -12.08
C ALA A 199 -20.83 -9.13 -11.99
N VAL A 200 -20.75 -9.72 -10.81
CA VAL A 200 -19.97 -10.94 -10.51
C VAL A 200 -20.84 -11.95 -9.75
N ASP A 201 -20.49 -13.23 -9.83
CA ASP A 201 -21.18 -14.30 -9.08
C ASP A 201 -20.63 -14.44 -7.66
N ALA A 202 -19.34 -14.08 -7.46
CA ALA A 202 -18.74 -14.01 -6.15
C ALA A 202 -17.65 -12.92 -6.09
N ASP A 203 -17.51 -12.30 -4.90
CA ASP A 203 -16.54 -11.27 -4.57
C ASP A 203 -15.76 -11.75 -3.32
N LEU A 204 -14.53 -12.21 -3.53
CA LEU A 204 -13.72 -12.94 -2.56
C LEU A 204 -12.51 -12.10 -2.13
N GLY A 205 -12.42 -11.77 -0.84
CA GLY A 205 -11.23 -11.19 -0.22
C GLY A 205 -10.23 -12.28 0.14
N LEU A 206 -8.97 -12.13 -0.28
CA LEU A 206 -7.88 -13.04 -0.02
C LEU A 206 -6.72 -12.26 0.62
N LEU A 207 -6.61 -12.34 1.95
CA LEU A 207 -5.55 -11.71 2.72
C LEU A 207 -4.40 -12.71 2.92
N LEU A 208 -3.27 -12.41 2.30
CA LEU A 208 -2.02 -13.19 2.46
C LEU A 208 -1.32 -12.75 3.74
N GLN A 209 -0.92 -13.72 4.58
CA GLN A 209 -0.06 -13.52 5.74
C GLN A 209 1.02 -14.59 5.78
N ASP A 210 2.17 -14.27 6.39
CA ASP A 210 3.21 -15.27 6.66
C ASP A 210 3.65 -15.22 8.13
N TRP A 211 4.07 -16.38 8.63
CA TRP A 211 4.35 -16.63 10.04
C TRP A 211 5.74 -17.22 10.20
N ARG A 212 6.53 -16.67 11.09
CA ARG A 212 7.84 -17.23 11.43
C ARG A 212 7.72 -18.08 12.69
N LEU A 213 7.71 -19.40 12.49
CA LEU A 213 7.50 -20.36 13.55
C LEU A 213 8.81 -21.06 13.92
N GLU A 214 8.96 -21.40 15.20
CA GLU A 214 9.94 -22.35 15.71
C GLU A 214 9.54 -23.79 15.37
N ALA A 215 10.42 -24.74 15.67
CA ALA A 215 10.17 -26.15 15.39
C ALA A 215 8.96 -26.72 16.15
N ASP A 216 8.74 -26.24 17.38
CA ASP A 216 7.61 -26.61 18.24
C ASP A 216 6.27 -26.00 17.83
N GLY A 217 6.28 -25.07 16.85
CA GLY A 217 5.09 -24.38 16.35
C GLY A 217 4.79 -23.06 17.05
N SER A 218 5.58 -22.65 18.02
CA SER A 218 5.49 -21.33 18.63
C SER A 218 5.99 -20.24 17.66
N LEU A 219 5.54 -18.99 17.86
CA LEU A 219 6.07 -17.85 17.12
C LEU A 219 7.51 -17.56 17.56
N MET A 220 8.43 -17.48 16.59
CA MET A 220 9.79 -17.03 16.84
C MET A 220 9.77 -15.65 17.54
N PRO A 221 10.65 -15.35 18.51
CA PRO A 221 10.68 -14.07 19.20
C PRO A 221 10.75 -12.87 18.27
N PHE A 222 10.11 -11.78 18.66
CA PHE A 222 10.09 -10.49 17.93
C PHE A 222 11.25 -9.58 18.36
N GLY A 223 11.41 -8.45 17.65
CA GLY A 223 12.43 -7.43 17.99
C GLY A 223 13.87 -7.82 17.63
N GLN A 224 14.08 -8.80 16.77
CA GLN A 224 15.42 -9.20 16.34
C GLN A 224 16.01 -8.21 15.33
N THR A 225 17.06 -7.50 15.72
CA THR A 225 17.76 -6.51 14.87
C THR A 225 18.24 -7.10 13.56
N ALA A 226 18.66 -8.36 13.54
CA ALA A 226 19.11 -9.03 12.32
C ALA A 226 18.02 -9.08 11.23
N PHE A 227 16.76 -9.28 11.60
CA PHE A 227 15.65 -9.22 10.65
C PHE A 227 15.34 -7.78 10.24
N ALA A 228 15.28 -6.86 11.21
CA ALA A 228 15.02 -5.44 10.94
C ALA A 228 16.05 -4.83 10.00
N ALA A 229 17.33 -5.16 10.17
CA ALA A 229 18.43 -4.62 9.39
C ALA A 229 18.60 -5.27 8.01
N ALA A 230 17.98 -6.41 7.74
CA ALA A 230 18.10 -7.16 6.50
C ALA A 230 16.77 -7.28 5.74
N GLY A 231 16.42 -8.49 5.31
CA GLY A 231 15.22 -8.76 4.51
C GLY A 231 13.88 -8.61 5.24
N GLY A 232 13.90 -8.37 6.55
CA GLY A 232 12.72 -8.39 7.41
C GLY A 232 12.41 -9.80 7.93
N ARG A 233 11.35 -9.91 8.75
CA ARG A 233 10.89 -11.17 9.34
C ARG A 233 10.12 -11.99 8.31
N LEU A 234 10.82 -12.74 7.45
CA LEU A 234 10.20 -13.64 6.49
C LEU A 234 9.67 -14.89 7.20
N GLY A 235 8.39 -15.19 7.03
CA GLY A 235 7.77 -16.39 7.57
C GLY A 235 8.25 -17.69 6.91
N ASN A 236 8.12 -18.81 7.61
CA ASN A 236 8.31 -20.16 7.07
C ASN A 236 6.98 -20.90 6.87
N VAL A 237 5.87 -20.27 7.25
CA VAL A 237 4.50 -20.71 6.98
C VAL A 237 3.73 -19.56 6.33
N VAL A 238 2.88 -19.88 5.35
CA VAL A 238 2.03 -18.94 4.64
C VAL A 238 0.58 -19.33 4.83
N THR A 239 -0.28 -18.35 5.06
CA THR A 239 -1.73 -18.54 5.17
C THR A 239 -2.47 -17.55 4.27
N VAL A 240 -3.69 -17.91 3.89
CA VAL A 240 -4.66 -17.01 3.29
C VAL A 240 -5.90 -17.01 4.16
N ASN A 241 -6.40 -15.82 4.50
CA ASN A 241 -7.56 -15.64 5.39
C ASN A 241 -7.43 -16.42 6.72
N GLY A 242 -6.20 -16.49 7.26
CA GLY A 242 -5.91 -17.18 8.52
C GLY A 242 -5.84 -18.71 8.42
N GLY A 243 -6.16 -19.31 7.28
CA GLY A 243 -6.11 -20.74 7.07
C GLY A 243 -4.88 -21.20 6.27
N PRO A 244 -4.49 -22.48 6.38
CA PRO A 244 -3.46 -23.10 5.55
C PRO A 244 -3.77 -22.95 4.06
N VAL A 245 -2.75 -22.90 3.21
CA VAL A 245 -2.89 -22.85 1.76
C VAL A 245 -2.77 -24.25 1.14
N PRO A 246 -3.42 -24.51 -0.02
CA PRO A 246 -4.27 -23.60 -0.77
C PRO A 246 -5.67 -23.44 -0.17
N GLN A 247 -6.23 -22.23 -0.28
CA GLN A 247 -7.67 -22.03 -0.05
C GLN A 247 -8.44 -22.64 -1.21
N ALA A 248 -9.26 -23.64 -0.92
CA ALA A 248 -10.14 -24.28 -1.92
C ALA A 248 -11.46 -23.52 -2.04
N VAL A 249 -11.84 -23.18 -3.25
CA VAL A 249 -13.11 -22.53 -3.59
C VAL A 249 -13.79 -23.34 -4.68
N GLU A 250 -15.09 -23.58 -4.54
CA GLU A 250 -15.91 -24.17 -5.60
C GLU A 250 -16.81 -23.09 -6.20
N ALA A 251 -16.94 -23.07 -7.53
CA ALA A 251 -17.83 -22.18 -8.24
C ALA A 251 -18.40 -22.88 -9.48
N ARG A 252 -19.52 -22.39 -10.01
CA ARG A 252 -20.12 -22.99 -11.20
C ARG A 252 -19.28 -22.68 -12.45
N PRO A 253 -19.19 -23.61 -13.45
CA PRO A 253 -18.59 -23.34 -14.73
C PRO A 253 -19.18 -22.08 -15.40
N GLY A 254 -18.32 -21.23 -15.98
CA GLY A 254 -18.70 -19.95 -16.56
C GLY A 254 -19.02 -18.83 -15.57
N SER A 255 -18.77 -19.02 -14.27
CA SER A 255 -18.91 -17.95 -13.28
C SER A 255 -17.90 -16.85 -13.49
N ARG A 256 -18.30 -15.59 -13.27
CA ARG A 256 -17.40 -14.45 -13.13
C ARG A 256 -17.11 -14.18 -11.66
N LEU A 257 -15.85 -14.17 -11.29
CA LEU A 257 -15.42 -13.88 -9.92
C LEU A 257 -14.64 -12.57 -9.86
N ARG A 258 -14.78 -11.86 -8.73
CA ARG A 258 -13.85 -10.81 -8.31
C ARG A 258 -12.99 -11.36 -7.19
N LEU A 259 -11.68 -11.35 -7.39
CA LEU A 259 -10.69 -11.70 -6.37
C LEU A 259 -10.04 -10.40 -5.88
N ARG A 260 -10.14 -10.12 -4.58
CA ARG A 260 -9.53 -8.98 -3.91
C ARG A 260 -8.34 -9.48 -3.10
N LEU A 261 -7.14 -9.27 -3.64
CA LEU A 261 -5.90 -9.76 -3.06
C LEU A 261 -5.24 -8.65 -2.23
N ALA A 262 -4.81 -8.95 -1.01
CA ALA A 262 -4.03 -8.04 -0.18
C ALA A 262 -2.83 -8.77 0.44
N ASN A 263 -1.64 -8.15 0.40
CA ASN A 263 -0.45 -8.68 1.06
C ASN A 263 -0.31 -8.08 2.46
N GLY A 264 -0.73 -8.82 3.47
CA GLY A 264 -0.61 -8.49 4.89
C GLY A 264 0.64 -9.05 5.57
N CYS A 265 1.61 -9.60 4.83
CA CYS A 265 2.86 -10.09 5.41
C CYS A 265 3.69 -8.96 6.00
N ASN A 266 4.47 -9.24 7.06
CA ASN A 266 5.37 -8.26 7.66
C ASN A 266 6.46 -7.80 6.70
N ALA A 267 7.04 -8.73 5.90
CA ALA A 267 8.19 -8.44 5.08
C ALA A 267 8.18 -9.12 3.70
N ARG A 268 7.34 -10.15 3.49
CA ARG A 268 7.42 -10.97 2.30
C ARG A 268 6.90 -10.27 1.06
N ALA A 269 7.82 -9.84 0.20
CA ALA A 269 7.51 -9.53 -1.19
C ALA A 269 7.55 -10.81 -2.03
N THR A 270 6.58 -11.00 -2.91
CA THR A 270 6.52 -12.11 -3.87
C THR A 270 6.00 -11.62 -5.22
N ARG A 271 5.90 -12.51 -6.18
CA ARG A 271 5.12 -12.30 -7.40
C ARG A 271 3.98 -13.29 -7.39
N LEU A 272 2.83 -12.86 -7.85
CA LEU A 272 1.71 -13.76 -8.11
C LEU A 272 1.78 -14.23 -9.56
N LYS A 273 1.44 -15.50 -9.79
CA LYS A 273 1.20 -16.10 -11.09
C LYS A 273 -0.23 -16.65 -11.10
N PHE A 274 -0.89 -16.54 -12.24
CA PHE A 274 -2.25 -17.04 -12.42
C PHE A 274 -2.24 -18.18 -13.43
N GLU A 275 -2.87 -19.30 -13.09
CA GLU A 275 -2.88 -20.51 -13.90
C GLU A 275 -4.31 -20.97 -14.16
N GLY A 276 -4.55 -21.54 -15.34
CA GLY A 276 -5.85 -22.10 -15.73
C GLY A 276 -6.93 -21.06 -16.08
N VAL A 277 -6.63 -19.76 -16.03
CA VAL A 277 -7.60 -18.69 -16.30
C VAL A 277 -6.93 -17.41 -16.79
N LYS A 278 -7.63 -16.63 -17.59
CA LYS A 278 -7.27 -15.24 -17.91
C LYS A 278 -7.69 -14.34 -16.74
N VAL A 279 -6.79 -13.44 -16.36
CA VAL A 279 -6.99 -12.51 -15.25
C VAL A 279 -6.95 -11.08 -15.77
N TYR A 280 -7.88 -10.28 -15.32
CA TYR A 280 -7.97 -8.86 -15.63
C TYR A 280 -7.83 -8.04 -14.35
N VAL A 281 -6.80 -7.20 -14.29
CA VAL A 281 -6.60 -6.25 -13.18
C VAL A 281 -7.59 -5.12 -13.36
N SER A 282 -8.51 -4.96 -12.43
CA SER A 282 -9.53 -3.90 -12.43
C SER A 282 -9.24 -2.76 -11.47
N ALA A 283 -8.45 -3.01 -10.41
CA ALA A 283 -7.95 -1.99 -9.52
C ALA A 283 -6.57 -2.37 -8.95
N VAL A 284 -5.74 -1.37 -8.69
CA VAL A 284 -4.46 -1.47 -7.98
C VAL A 284 -4.50 -0.54 -6.78
N ASP A 285 -4.08 -1.02 -5.62
CA ASP A 285 -4.06 -0.26 -4.36
C ASP A 285 -5.39 0.46 -4.06
N GLY A 286 -6.51 -0.24 -4.33
CA GLY A 286 -7.86 0.28 -4.11
C GLY A 286 -8.34 1.24 -5.21
N GLN A 287 -7.50 1.67 -6.16
CA GLN A 287 -7.89 2.60 -7.20
C GLN A 287 -8.20 1.88 -8.52
N PRO A 288 -9.34 2.19 -9.18
CA PRO A 288 -9.71 1.57 -10.45
C PRO A 288 -8.71 1.90 -11.55
N THR A 289 -8.53 0.97 -12.48
CA THR A 289 -7.65 1.10 -13.65
C THR A 289 -8.43 0.90 -14.95
N ASP A 290 -7.81 1.29 -16.07
CA ASP A 290 -8.16 0.74 -17.36
C ASP A 290 -7.81 -0.75 -17.31
N THR A 291 -8.82 -1.60 -17.33
CA THR A 291 -8.68 -3.04 -17.14
C THR A 291 -7.63 -3.63 -18.09
N PHE A 292 -6.64 -4.34 -17.55
CA PHE A 292 -5.55 -4.91 -18.34
C PHE A 292 -5.21 -6.35 -17.91
N GLU A 293 -4.67 -7.14 -18.83
CA GLU A 293 -4.11 -8.47 -18.56
C GLU A 293 -2.67 -8.30 -18.02
N PRO A 294 -2.30 -8.93 -16.87
CA PRO A 294 -0.94 -8.85 -16.38
C PRO A 294 0.06 -9.52 -17.31
N LEU A 295 1.20 -8.86 -17.54
CA LEU A 295 2.24 -9.39 -18.41
C LEU A 295 2.71 -10.77 -17.93
N ARG A 296 2.69 -11.76 -18.81
CA ARG A 296 3.03 -13.17 -18.54
C ARG A 296 2.20 -13.76 -17.39
N ALA A 297 0.96 -13.29 -17.21
CA ALA A 297 0.06 -13.66 -16.13
C ALA A 297 0.71 -13.51 -14.73
N THR A 298 1.56 -12.48 -14.51
CA THR A 298 2.25 -12.26 -13.23
C THR A 298 2.11 -10.83 -12.73
N LEU A 299 1.97 -10.66 -11.41
CA LEU A 299 1.93 -9.37 -10.73
C LEU A 299 2.96 -9.32 -9.59
N PRO A 300 3.70 -8.21 -9.40
CA PRO A 300 4.50 -8.00 -8.19
C PRO A 300 3.57 -7.86 -7.00
N PHE A 301 3.93 -8.43 -5.85
CA PHE A 301 3.08 -8.43 -4.66
C PHE A 301 3.90 -8.17 -3.40
N PRO A 302 4.48 -6.96 -3.24
CA PRO A 302 5.15 -6.55 -2.02
C PRO A 302 4.15 -6.33 -0.87
N PRO A 303 4.61 -6.29 0.40
CA PRO A 303 3.76 -6.02 1.56
C PRO A 303 2.98 -4.71 1.41
N GLY A 304 1.70 -4.72 1.72
CA GLY A 304 0.80 -3.58 1.61
C GLY A 304 0.11 -3.43 0.24
N THR A 305 0.58 -4.06 -0.83
CA THR A 305 -0.05 -4.01 -2.15
C THR A 305 -1.39 -4.74 -2.18
N ARG A 306 -2.34 -4.18 -2.93
CA ARG A 306 -3.67 -4.78 -3.15
C ARG A 306 -4.01 -4.78 -4.63
N TYR A 307 -4.68 -5.85 -5.07
CA TYR A 307 -5.23 -5.99 -6.43
C TYR A 307 -6.68 -6.43 -6.38
N ASP A 308 -7.51 -5.81 -7.20
CA ASP A 308 -8.83 -6.33 -7.52
C ASP A 308 -8.78 -6.93 -8.93
N LEU A 309 -9.09 -8.19 -9.02
CA LEU A 309 -9.01 -8.98 -10.26
C LEU A 309 -10.40 -9.46 -10.67
N LEU A 310 -10.70 -9.40 -11.95
CA LEU A 310 -11.88 -10.04 -12.54
C LEU A 310 -11.43 -11.23 -13.36
N ILE A 311 -12.10 -12.37 -13.17
CA ILE A 311 -11.84 -13.60 -13.91
C ILE A 311 -13.15 -14.24 -14.37
N ASP A 312 -13.17 -14.79 -15.57
CA ASP A 312 -14.22 -15.66 -16.06
C ASP A 312 -13.72 -17.10 -15.98
N LEU A 313 -14.38 -17.93 -15.18
CA LEU A 313 -14.00 -19.33 -15.03
C LEU A 313 -14.29 -20.12 -16.33
N PRO A 314 -13.50 -21.18 -16.60
CA PRO A 314 -13.79 -22.11 -17.68
C PRO A 314 -15.23 -22.65 -17.64
N GLU A 315 -15.74 -23.00 -18.82
CA GLU A 315 -17.11 -23.53 -18.98
C GLU A 315 -17.21 -25.03 -18.70
N GLU A 316 -16.07 -25.70 -18.58
CA GLU A 316 -15.97 -27.12 -18.30
C GLU A 316 -16.07 -27.38 -16.79
N GLU A 317 -16.77 -28.42 -16.39
CA GLU A 317 -16.78 -28.91 -15.00
C GLU A 317 -15.45 -29.59 -14.67
N GLY A 318 -14.94 -29.38 -13.46
CA GLY A 318 -13.67 -29.92 -12.97
C GLY A 318 -12.45 -29.11 -13.39
N ALA A 319 -12.60 -28.03 -14.18
CA ALA A 319 -11.51 -27.13 -14.51
C ALA A 319 -11.03 -26.38 -13.25
N THR A 320 -9.73 -26.08 -13.19
CA THR A 320 -9.10 -25.43 -12.03
C THR A 320 -8.41 -24.14 -12.45
N ALA A 321 -8.68 -23.07 -11.70
CA ALA A 321 -7.97 -21.80 -11.76
C ALA A 321 -7.19 -21.58 -10.46
N SER A 322 -5.92 -21.17 -10.53
CA SER A 322 -5.07 -21.04 -9.35
C SER A 322 -4.36 -19.69 -9.27
N VAL A 323 -4.22 -19.21 -8.03
CA VAL A 323 -3.34 -18.08 -7.66
C VAL A 323 -2.12 -18.67 -6.98
N VAL A 324 -0.95 -18.49 -7.58
CA VAL A 324 0.32 -19.06 -7.14
C VAL A 324 1.26 -17.93 -6.73
N ALA A 325 1.78 -17.97 -5.49
CA ALA A 325 2.88 -17.12 -5.08
C ALA A 325 4.21 -17.74 -5.53
N MET A 326 5.08 -16.95 -6.12
CA MET A 326 6.41 -17.37 -6.57
C MET A 326 7.37 -17.47 -5.37
N ILE A 327 7.08 -18.40 -4.47
CA ILE A 327 7.87 -18.73 -3.27
C ILE A 327 8.44 -20.14 -3.48
N GLY A 328 9.75 -20.28 -3.44
CA GLY A 328 10.42 -21.54 -3.78
C GLY A 328 10.11 -21.97 -5.21
N GLN A 329 9.55 -23.15 -5.40
CA GLN A 329 9.12 -23.67 -6.71
C GLN A 329 7.70 -23.25 -7.11
N GLY A 330 7.07 -22.37 -6.32
CA GLY A 330 5.67 -21.95 -6.46
C GLY A 330 4.82 -22.52 -5.32
N LEU A 331 4.03 -21.66 -4.68
CA LEU A 331 3.09 -22.00 -3.61
C LEU A 331 1.69 -21.59 -4.02
N THR A 332 0.80 -22.55 -4.23
CA THR A 332 -0.61 -22.26 -4.53
C THR A 332 -1.27 -21.64 -3.32
N LEU A 333 -1.74 -20.40 -3.45
CA LEU A 333 -2.44 -19.66 -2.40
C LEU A 333 -3.93 -19.97 -2.37
N ALA A 334 -4.55 -20.04 -3.54
CA ALA A 334 -5.96 -20.35 -3.70
C ALA A 334 -6.16 -21.15 -4.99
N SER A 335 -7.15 -22.04 -4.96
CA SER A 335 -7.57 -22.85 -6.10
C SER A 335 -9.08 -22.80 -6.22
N VAL A 336 -9.58 -22.42 -7.39
CA VAL A 336 -11.02 -22.41 -7.70
C VAL A 336 -11.29 -23.57 -8.65
N THR A 337 -12.14 -24.51 -8.23
CA THR A 337 -12.54 -25.63 -9.06
C THR A 337 -13.98 -25.43 -9.52
N THR A 338 -14.23 -25.60 -10.82
CA THR A 338 -15.57 -25.52 -11.39
C THR A 338 -16.37 -26.78 -11.05
N LYS A 339 -17.58 -26.61 -10.50
CA LYS A 339 -18.45 -27.72 -10.07
C LYS A 339 -19.92 -27.43 -10.35
N GLY A 340 -20.62 -28.45 -10.81
CA GLY A 340 -22.05 -28.40 -11.08
C GLY A 340 -22.40 -27.84 -12.47
N PRO A 341 -23.67 -27.56 -12.75
CA PRO A 341 -24.12 -27.16 -14.08
C PRO A 341 -23.59 -25.77 -14.45
N LYS A 342 -23.18 -25.64 -15.74
CA LYS A 342 -22.73 -24.38 -16.32
C LYS A 342 -23.78 -23.27 -16.17
N LEU A 343 -23.31 -22.03 -15.92
CA LEU A 343 -24.16 -20.86 -15.97
C LEU A 343 -24.61 -20.56 -17.39
N GLY A 344 -25.93 -20.46 -17.61
CA GLY A 344 -26.52 -20.21 -18.93
C GLY A 344 -26.50 -18.73 -19.36
N THR A 345 -25.93 -17.83 -18.57
CA THR A 345 -25.99 -16.39 -18.82
C THR A 345 -24.79 -15.94 -19.64
N ALA A 346 -25.03 -15.48 -20.88
CA ALA A 346 -24.01 -14.75 -21.63
C ALA A 346 -23.71 -13.41 -20.95
N ARG A 347 -22.43 -13.07 -20.81
CA ARG A 347 -21.97 -11.84 -20.18
C ARG A 347 -21.20 -10.97 -21.15
N PRO A 348 -21.25 -9.64 -21.00
CA PRO A 348 -20.36 -8.77 -21.75
C PRO A 348 -18.92 -9.05 -21.37
N PRO A 349 -17.95 -8.77 -22.25
CA PRO A 349 -16.52 -8.85 -21.91
C PRO A 349 -16.21 -8.06 -20.64
N ILE A 350 -15.18 -8.51 -19.89
CA ILE A 350 -14.66 -7.77 -18.74
C ILE A 350 -14.12 -6.42 -19.22
N GLY A 351 -14.55 -5.36 -18.58
CA GLY A 351 -14.14 -3.98 -18.84
C GLY A 351 -13.85 -3.20 -17.57
N PRO A 352 -13.49 -1.90 -17.68
CA PRO A 352 -13.21 -1.05 -16.53
C PRO A 352 -14.38 -0.97 -15.55
N ILE A 353 -14.07 -1.00 -14.25
CA ILE A 353 -15.07 -0.90 -13.17
C ILE A 353 -15.51 0.56 -12.87
N GLY A 354 -14.91 1.51 -13.57
CA GLY A 354 -15.18 2.93 -13.43
C GLY A 354 -13.91 3.75 -13.24
N GLU A 355 -14.07 5.03 -12.90
CA GLU A 355 -12.99 5.99 -12.72
C GLU A 355 -13.19 6.69 -11.37
N ASN A 356 -12.14 6.89 -10.60
CA ASN A 356 -12.21 7.72 -9.40
C ASN A 356 -12.17 9.20 -9.77
N LYS A 357 -13.31 9.87 -9.72
CA LYS A 357 -13.44 11.28 -10.06
C LYS A 357 -12.83 12.24 -9.06
N LEU A 358 -12.45 11.76 -7.86
CA LEU A 358 -11.78 12.54 -6.83
C LEU A 358 -10.27 12.62 -7.04
N LEU A 359 -9.72 11.83 -7.96
CA LEU A 359 -8.32 11.90 -8.37
C LEU A 359 -8.20 12.65 -9.70
N PRO A 360 -7.17 13.50 -9.89
CA PRO A 360 -7.00 14.24 -11.13
C PRO A 360 -6.64 13.28 -12.27
N ARG A 361 -7.19 13.51 -13.47
CA ARG A 361 -6.82 12.72 -14.65
C ARG A 361 -5.34 12.91 -15.01
N GLU A 362 -4.83 14.13 -14.79
CA GLU A 362 -3.47 14.54 -15.09
C GLU A 362 -2.85 15.24 -13.88
N VAL A 363 -1.60 14.88 -13.57
CA VAL A 363 -0.81 15.55 -12.54
C VAL A 363 0.07 16.62 -13.20
N LYS A 364 -0.19 17.91 -12.92
CA LYS A 364 0.52 19.04 -13.53
C LYS A 364 1.89 19.24 -12.87
N LEU A 365 2.95 18.76 -13.54
CA LEU A 365 4.31 18.69 -12.97
C LEU A 365 5.08 20.02 -13.05
N GLN A 366 4.63 21.02 -13.84
CA GLN A 366 5.36 22.26 -14.16
C GLN A 366 5.73 23.08 -12.92
N ASN A 367 4.80 23.21 -11.97
CA ASN A 367 4.99 23.97 -10.73
C ASN A 367 5.04 23.07 -9.48
N ALA A 368 5.40 21.79 -9.64
CA ALA A 368 5.46 20.84 -8.55
C ALA A 368 6.58 21.18 -7.58
N LEU A 369 6.30 21.06 -6.29
CA LEU A 369 7.34 21.02 -5.26
C LEU A 369 8.16 19.74 -5.44
N ARG A 370 9.47 19.87 -5.70
CA ARG A 370 10.36 18.72 -5.89
C ARG A 370 11.21 18.50 -4.64
N ARG A 371 11.30 17.27 -4.15
CA ARG A 371 12.13 16.89 -2.98
C ARG A 371 12.76 15.53 -3.20
N ASP A 372 13.97 15.38 -2.66
CA ASP A 372 14.68 14.11 -2.60
C ASP A 372 14.43 13.43 -1.26
N VAL A 373 14.23 12.11 -1.32
CA VAL A 373 14.07 11.24 -0.17
C VAL A 373 15.09 10.11 -0.32
N VAL A 374 16.18 10.18 0.45
CA VAL A 374 17.28 9.24 0.37
C VAL A 374 17.21 8.27 1.53
N ILE A 375 17.13 6.98 1.23
CA ILE A 375 17.10 5.90 2.20
C ILE A 375 18.48 5.28 2.32
N THR A 376 19.00 5.21 3.56
CA THR A 376 20.30 4.62 3.89
C THR A 376 20.18 3.74 5.13
N GLY A 377 21.25 3.02 5.47
CA GLY A 377 21.31 2.12 6.63
C GLY A 377 21.03 0.68 6.25
N GLY A 378 20.62 -0.11 7.27
CA GLY A 378 20.49 -1.56 7.16
C GLY A 378 21.81 -2.31 7.29
N ALA A 379 21.71 -3.63 7.14
CA ALA A 379 22.89 -4.50 7.21
C ALA A 379 23.77 -4.37 5.97
N PHE A 380 25.05 -4.58 6.17
CA PHE A 380 26.01 -4.72 5.09
C PHE A 380 26.00 -6.16 4.57
N VAL A 381 25.99 -6.32 3.26
CA VAL A 381 26.16 -7.62 2.60
C VAL A 381 27.59 -7.70 2.06
N PRO A 382 28.44 -8.63 2.60
CA PRO A 382 29.81 -8.77 2.14
C PRO A 382 29.87 -9.15 0.65
N LYS A 383 30.51 -8.31 -0.17
CA LYS A 383 30.63 -8.55 -1.62
C LYS A 383 31.65 -9.63 -1.97
N ASP A 384 32.62 -9.83 -1.09
CA ASP A 384 33.73 -10.81 -1.20
C ASP A 384 33.32 -12.23 -0.79
N LYS A 385 32.13 -12.37 -0.18
CA LYS A 385 31.58 -13.65 0.31
C LYS A 385 30.16 -13.86 -0.16
N PRO A 386 29.95 -14.26 -1.43
CA PRO A 386 28.63 -14.53 -1.94
C PRO A 386 27.87 -15.54 -1.06
N GLY A 387 26.65 -15.18 -0.64
CA GLY A 387 25.81 -16.00 0.23
C GLY A 387 26.10 -15.88 1.72
N ALA A 388 27.01 -15.01 2.14
CA ALA A 388 27.19 -14.69 3.56
C ALA A 388 25.97 -13.97 4.12
N ASP A 389 25.65 -14.24 5.39
CA ASP A 389 24.59 -13.52 6.09
C ASP A 389 24.89 -12.03 6.17
N PRO A 390 23.86 -11.17 6.03
CA PRO A 390 23.98 -9.73 6.23
C PRO A 390 24.45 -9.41 7.67
N VAL A 391 25.38 -8.46 7.80
CA VAL A 391 25.94 -8.06 9.09
C VAL A 391 25.52 -6.64 9.43
N TYR A 392 25.00 -6.44 10.64
CA TYR A 392 24.66 -5.13 11.20
C TYR A 392 25.36 -4.92 12.55
N THR A 393 26.07 -3.81 12.68
CA THR A 393 26.86 -3.47 13.90
C THR A 393 26.47 -2.10 14.47
N GLY A 394 25.42 -1.48 13.94
CA GLY A 394 24.96 -0.17 14.37
C GLY A 394 23.97 -0.22 15.55
N ASP A 395 23.37 0.94 15.84
CA ASP A 395 22.34 1.10 16.87
C ASP A 395 21.05 0.36 16.47
N PRO A 396 20.58 -0.65 17.22
CA PRO A 396 19.40 -1.45 16.88
C PRO A 396 18.10 -0.65 16.83
N GLN A 397 18.05 0.56 17.40
CA GLN A 397 16.89 1.43 17.33
C GLN A 397 16.93 2.39 16.12
N LYS A 398 18.08 2.55 15.48
CA LYS A 398 18.32 3.49 14.38
C LYS A 398 18.89 2.78 13.16
N VAL A 399 18.33 1.64 12.83
CA VAL A 399 18.83 0.79 11.73
C VAL A 399 18.72 1.50 10.38
N TRP A 400 17.64 2.28 10.18
CA TRP A 400 17.34 2.93 8.92
C TRP A 400 17.29 4.44 9.07
N LEU A 401 17.75 5.12 8.03
CA LEU A 401 17.79 6.59 7.96
C LEU A 401 17.07 7.06 6.69
N VAL A 402 16.34 8.15 6.84
CA VAL A 402 15.78 8.91 5.71
C VAL A 402 16.37 10.30 5.74
N ASN A 403 17.05 10.71 4.65
CA ASN A 403 17.81 11.97 4.57
C ASN A 403 18.80 12.15 5.75
N GLY A 404 19.44 11.05 6.18
CA GLY A 404 20.42 11.05 7.28
C GLY A 404 19.82 11.07 8.69
N ALA A 405 18.51 11.11 8.85
CA ALA A 405 17.83 11.09 10.15
C ALA A 405 17.05 9.79 10.35
N SER A 406 17.06 9.25 11.57
CA SER A 406 16.19 8.14 11.95
C SER A 406 14.92 8.66 12.59
N ALA A 407 13.78 8.11 12.19
CA ALA A 407 12.50 8.43 12.80
C ALA A 407 12.39 8.03 14.28
N ALA A 408 13.23 7.11 14.75
CA ALA A 408 13.31 6.72 16.16
C ALA A 408 13.70 7.87 17.10
N THR A 409 14.27 8.97 16.59
CA THR A 409 14.70 10.13 17.39
C THR A 409 13.70 11.29 17.41
N GLY A 410 12.50 11.09 16.87
CA GLY A 410 11.51 12.15 16.63
C GLY A 410 11.83 12.92 15.35
N LEU A 411 10.82 13.25 14.57
CA LEU A 411 10.97 13.93 13.29
C LEU A 411 10.10 15.17 13.22
N SER A 412 10.67 16.20 12.57
CA SER A 412 9.89 17.26 11.94
C SER A 412 9.56 16.86 10.51
N PRO A 413 8.47 17.39 9.93
CA PRO A 413 8.18 17.20 8.51
C PRO A 413 9.38 17.59 7.63
N ILE A 414 9.75 16.75 6.66
CA ILE A 414 10.85 17.03 5.72
C ILE A 414 10.49 18.16 4.73
N PHE A 415 9.21 18.42 4.57
CA PHE A 415 8.66 19.61 3.90
C PHE A 415 7.22 19.86 4.35
N SER A 416 6.79 21.11 4.20
CA SER A 416 5.39 21.52 4.28
C SER A 416 4.93 21.99 2.92
N VAL A 417 3.67 21.78 2.58
CA VAL A 417 3.09 22.12 1.28
C VAL A 417 1.65 22.58 1.46
N LYS A 418 1.22 23.53 0.64
CA LYS A 418 -0.17 24.01 0.65
C LYS A 418 -1.10 22.99 0.02
N ARG A 419 -2.31 22.87 0.55
CA ARG A 419 -3.35 22.04 -0.04
C ARG A 419 -3.56 22.34 -1.52
N GLY A 420 -3.64 21.28 -2.33
CA GLY A 420 -3.83 21.35 -3.78
C GLY A 420 -2.54 21.48 -4.59
N GLN A 421 -1.39 21.74 -3.95
CA GLN A 421 -0.10 21.78 -4.64
C GLN A 421 0.35 20.37 -5.05
N VAL A 422 0.95 20.27 -6.24
CA VAL A 422 1.57 19.02 -6.70
C VAL A 422 2.96 18.88 -6.10
N VAL A 423 3.28 17.66 -5.68
CA VAL A 423 4.58 17.27 -5.13
C VAL A 423 5.17 16.16 -5.99
N VAL A 424 6.46 16.28 -6.30
CA VAL A 424 7.26 15.21 -6.91
C VAL A 424 8.35 14.81 -5.93
N LEU A 425 8.37 13.53 -5.55
CA LEU A 425 9.44 12.97 -4.71
C LEU A 425 10.33 12.09 -5.56
N ALA A 426 11.64 12.31 -5.51
CA ALA A 426 12.65 11.40 -6.00
C ALA A 426 13.15 10.55 -4.81
N LEU A 427 12.66 9.31 -4.74
CA LEU A 427 13.02 8.37 -3.68
C LEU A 427 14.21 7.53 -4.15
N ARG A 428 15.32 7.61 -3.43
CA ARG A 428 16.55 6.88 -3.73
C ARG A 428 16.84 5.86 -2.65
N ASN A 429 17.09 4.63 -3.06
CA ASN A 429 17.43 3.53 -2.18
C ASN A 429 18.93 3.24 -2.24
N ASP A 430 19.71 3.79 -1.30
CA ASP A 430 21.14 3.57 -1.16
C ASP A 430 21.47 2.43 -0.17
N THR A 431 20.57 1.43 -0.09
CA THR A 431 20.74 0.28 0.81
C THR A 431 20.95 -1.02 0.02
N ALA A 432 21.33 -2.09 0.70
CA ALA A 432 21.54 -3.41 0.11
C ALA A 432 20.24 -4.23 -0.07
N PHE A 433 19.07 -3.64 0.21
CA PHE A 433 17.79 -4.36 0.19
C PHE A 433 16.71 -3.56 -0.56
N PRO A 434 15.79 -4.23 -1.28
CA PRO A 434 14.64 -3.56 -1.85
C PRO A 434 13.77 -2.99 -0.72
N GLN A 435 13.22 -1.79 -0.92
CA GLN A 435 12.34 -1.11 0.03
C GLN A 435 10.92 -1.08 -0.51
N SER A 436 9.95 -1.55 0.27
CA SER A 436 8.54 -1.35 -0.03
C SER A 436 8.03 -0.17 0.80
N LEU A 437 7.48 0.84 0.13
CA LEU A 437 7.13 2.12 0.71
C LEU A 437 5.66 2.45 0.48
N HIS A 438 5.04 3.08 1.47
CA HIS A 438 3.67 3.57 1.45
C HIS A 438 3.61 5.08 1.67
N LEU A 439 2.77 5.76 0.90
CA LEU A 439 2.42 7.16 1.06
C LEU A 439 1.07 7.26 1.76
N HIS A 440 1.06 7.72 3.00
CA HIS A 440 -0.16 7.82 3.79
C HIS A 440 -1.10 8.93 3.29
N GLY A 441 -2.39 8.66 3.34
CA GLY A 441 -3.45 9.64 3.07
C GLY A 441 -3.55 10.17 1.64
N HIS A 442 -2.71 9.69 0.71
CA HIS A 442 -2.63 10.15 -0.67
C HIS A 442 -2.40 8.98 -1.63
N CYS A 443 -2.81 9.16 -2.89
CA CYS A 443 -2.39 8.31 -4.00
C CYS A 443 -1.44 9.08 -4.91
N PHE A 444 -0.52 8.37 -5.57
CA PHE A 444 0.48 8.94 -6.45
C PHE A 444 0.53 8.25 -7.82
N ARG A 445 1.09 8.93 -8.80
CA ARG A 445 1.54 8.37 -10.07
C ARG A 445 3.02 8.03 -9.98
N LEU A 446 3.40 6.83 -10.40
CA LEU A 446 4.80 6.46 -10.58
C LEU A 446 5.28 6.99 -11.92
N LEU A 447 6.27 7.89 -11.90
CA LEU A 447 6.83 8.50 -13.11
C LEU A 447 7.82 7.56 -13.78
N HIS A 448 7.89 7.61 -15.11
CA HIS A 448 8.87 6.85 -15.87
C HIS A 448 10.30 7.37 -15.57
N PRO A 449 11.31 6.49 -15.62
CA PRO A 449 12.69 6.89 -15.28
C PRO A 449 13.29 7.94 -16.21
N LEU A 450 12.89 7.95 -17.48
CA LEU A 450 13.54 8.74 -18.54
C LEU A 450 12.78 10.02 -18.92
N ASP A 451 11.51 10.13 -18.58
CA ASP A 451 10.67 11.28 -18.93
C ASP A 451 9.68 11.59 -17.80
N ASP A 452 8.77 12.54 -18.02
CA ASP A 452 7.71 12.90 -17.07
C ASP A 452 6.38 12.17 -17.37
N GLY A 453 6.40 11.10 -18.20
CA GLY A 453 5.30 10.15 -18.33
C GLY A 453 5.12 9.35 -17.04
N TRP A 454 3.98 8.70 -16.89
CA TRP A 454 3.63 7.92 -15.70
C TRP A 454 2.88 6.65 -16.04
N GLU A 455 2.95 5.68 -15.10
CA GLU A 455 2.13 4.47 -15.17
C GLU A 455 0.63 4.83 -15.19
N PRO A 456 -0.20 4.12 -15.95
CA PRO A 456 -1.60 4.49 -16.20
C PRO A 456 -2.54 4.31 -15.00
N TYR A 457 -2.04 3.85 -13.85
CA TYR A 457 -2.81 3.60 -12.64
C TYR A 457 -2.29 4.42 -11.45
N TRP A 458 -3.14 4.65 -10.46
CA TRP A 458 -2.80 5.26 -9.19
C TRP A 458 -2.31 4.20 -8.21
N LEU A 459 -1.32 4.54 -7.40
CA LEU A 459 -0.71 3.70 -6.37
C LEU A 459 -0.72 4.45 -5.04
N ASP A 460 -0.64 3.72 -3.94
CA ASP A 460 -0.23 4.25 -2.63
C ASP A 460 0.98 3.50 -2.07
N THR A 461 1.32 2.36 -2.65
CA THR A 461 2.41 1.48 -2.24
C THR A 461 3.24 1.07 -3.45
N PHE A 462 4.57 1.05 -3.32
CA PHE A 462 5.45 0.58 -4.38
C PHE A 462 6.74 -0.02 -3.83
N GLN A 463 7.44 -0.81 -4.65
CA GLN A 463 8.74 -1.38 -4.32
C GLN A 463 9.86 -0.63 -5.03
N LEU A 464 10.83 -0.14 -4.26
CA LEU A 464 12.03 0.54 -4.72
C LEU A 464 13.22 -0.40 -4.58
N LEU A 465 13.77 -0.86 -5.70
CA LEU A 465 14.91 -1.77 -5.72
C LEU A 465 16.18 -1.09 -5.22
N GLU A 466 17.14 -1.89 -4.77
CA GLU A 466 18.45 -1.44 -4.30
C GLU A 466 19.23 -0.69 -5.38
N GLY A 467 19.87 0.42 -5.00
CA GLY A 467 20.61 1.31 -5.90
C GLY A 467 19.75 2.05 -6.93
N ARG A 468 18.42 2.01 -6.82
CA ARG A 468 17.51 2.66 -7.77
C ARG A 468 16.89 3.92 -7.19
N THR A 469 16.48 4.79 -8.11
CA THR A 469 15.65 5.97 -7.81
C THR A 469 14.31 5.80 -8.51
N ALA A 470 13.24 6.01 -7.77
CA ALA A 470 11.89 6.13 -8.32
C ALA A 470 11.36 7.55 -8.10
N ARG A 471 10.63 8.09 -9.08
CA ARG A 471 9.95 9.37 -8.94
C ARG A 471 8.45 9.13 -8.83
N ILE A 472 7.85 9.68 -7.79
CA ILE A 472 6.40 9.67 -7.61
C ILE A 472 5.84 11.09 -7.64
N ALA A 473 4.63 11.25 -8.17
CA ALA A 473 3.95 12.54 -8.23
C ALA A 473 2.54 12.42 -7.64
N PHE A 474 2.18 13.32 -6.75
CA PHE A 474 0.86 13.37 -6.15
C PHE A 474 0.37 14.80 -5.94
N GLN A 475 -0.93 14.97 -5.82
CA GLN A 475 -1.53 16.22 -5.38
C GLN A 475 -1.71 16.16 -3.86
N ALA A 476 -1.16 17.12 -3.14
CA ALA A 476 -1.30 17.24 -1.69
C ALA A 476 -2.70 17.83 -1.36
N ASP A 477 -3.73 17.03 -1.44
CA ASP A 477 -5.12 17.45 -1.31
C ASP A 477 -5.73 17.17 0.09
N ASN A 478 -5.04 16.40 0.91
CA ASN A 478 -5.49 15.97 2.22
C ASN A 478 -4.68 16.67 3.34
N PRO A 479 -5.27 17.63 4.10
CA PRO A 479 -4.55 18.35 5.15
C PRO A 479 -4.12 17.45 6.31
N GLY A 480 -2.96 17.74 6.91
CA GLY A 480 -2.43 17.04 8.06
C GLY A 480 -0.96 16.63 7.93
N ARG A 481 -0.47 15.87 8.91
CA ARG A 481 0.88 15.28 8.91
C ARG A 481 0.80 13.84 8.44
N TRP A 482 1.50 13.55 7.36
CA TRP A 482 1.43 12.29 6.66
C TRP A 482 2.78 11.60 6.60
N LEU A 483 2.78 10.28 6.67
CA LEU A 483 4.00 9.50 6.59
C LEU A 483 4.33 9.07 5.15
N ILE A 484 5.61 8.91 4.91
CA ILE A 484 6.19 8.04 3.90
C ILE A 484 6.88 6.95 4.69
N SER A 485 6.37 5.74 4.68
CA SER A 485 6.79 4.68 5.60
C SER A 485 7.13 3.38 4.90
N ALA A 486 8.04 2.60 5.49
CA ALA A 486 8.24 1.22 5.09
C ALA A 486 6.99 0.38 5.35
N THR A 487 6.66 -0.49 4.41
CA THR A 487 5.63 -1.52 4.60
C THR A 487 6.20 -2.80 5.20
N VAL A 488 7.51 -2.95 5.20
CA VAL A 488 8.24 -3.96 6.00
C VAL A 488 8.28 -3.45 7.44
N LEU A 489 7.49 -4.07 8.31
CA LEU A 489 7.17 -3.49 9.61
C LEU A 489 8.36 -3.45 10.58
N GLU A 490 9.26 -4.41 10.54
CA GLU A 490 10.50 -4.35 11.33
C GLU A 490 11.37 -3.15 10.95
N ARG A 491 11.34 -2.73 9.68
CA ARG A 491 12.07 -1.54 9.21
C ARG A 491 11.36 -0.26 9.63
N PHE A 492 10.03 -0.24 9.63
CA PHE A 492 9.24 0.85 10.20
C PHE A 492 9.58 1.05 11.68
N ASP A 493 9.59 -0.03 12.47
CA ASP A 493 9.89 -0.01 13.90
C ASP A 493 11.30 0.51 14.21
N THR A 494 12.24 0.31 13.28
CA THR A 494 13.65 0.71 13.42
C THR A 494 14.04 1.93 12.60
N GLY A 495 13.05 2.78 12.26
CA GLY A 495 13.25 4.15 11.80
C GLY A 495 13.07 4.41 10.30
N LEU A 496 12.63 3.43 9.48
CA LEU A 496 12.39 3.66 8.06
C LEU A 496 11.01 4.28 7.82
N TRP A 497 10.87 5.52 8.21
CA TRP A 497 9.75 6.37 7.83
C TRP A 497 10.14 7.84 7.98
N THR A 498 9.42 8.70 7.35
CA THR A 498 9.51 10.16 7.49
C THR A 498 8.13 10.77 7.36
N MET A 499 8.00 12.08 7.54
CA MET A 499 6.71 12.75 7.41
C MET A 499 6.82 14.03 6.59
N PHE A 500 5.69 14.43 6.02
CA PHE A 500 5.45 15.73 5.41
C PHE A 500 4.14 16.32 5.95
N GLU A 501 3.94 17.62 5.73
CA GLU A 501 2.76 18.33 6.22
C GLU A 501 2.03 19.02 5.06
N VAL A 502 0.72 18.86 5.02
CA VAL A 502 -0.20 19.57 4.11
C VAL A 502 -1.00 20.58 4.92
N THR A 503 -0.87 21.89 4.57
CA THR A 503 -1.49 23.02 5.27
C THR A 503 -2.56 23.73 4.44
#